data_0b6d16d6c2fd0e81bc45c9db44aee4e4
#
_entry.id   0b6d16d6c2fd0e81bc45c9db44aee4e4
#
_cell.length_a   1.000
_cell.length_b   1.000
_cell.length_c   1.000
_cell.angle_alpha   90.00
_cell.angle_beta   90.00
_cell.angle_gamma   90.00
#
_symmetry.space_group_name_H-M   'P 1'
#
loop_
_entity.id
_entity.type
_entity.pdbx_description
1 polymer ?
#
loop_
_entity_poly.entity_id
_entity_poly.type
_entity_poly.pdbx_seq_one_letter_code
_entity_poly.pdbx_strand_id
1 'polypeptide(L)'
;MRLVVSVMRSRHNLAAYEAAGLDWHHVPLRRVEDGPQVLEEVLPLLRHELKSAGAVALHGDVYTDFVAAVCAAHLHEVRGIEPAEGLTRAARAGLTVTPEACALLGVDLGEVEVLTSAGTAGQLR
;
A
#
# COMPACT_ATOMS: atom_id res chain seq x y z
N MET A 1 -10.28 -13.95 10.56
CA MET A 1 -11.07 -12.89 9.94
C MET A 1 -10.32 -12.28 8.75
N ARG A 2 -11.04 -11.97 7.69
CA ARG A 2 -10.45 -11.37 6.49
C ARG A 2 -11.02 -9.99 6.25
N LEU A 3 -10.15 -9.05 6.08
CA LEU A 3 -10.51 -7.65 5.90
C LEU A 3 -9.95 -7.15 4.58
N VAL A 4 -10.77 -6.43 3.82
CA VAL A 4 -10.31 -5.70 2.65
C VAL A 4 -10.32 -4.22 2.99
N VAL A 5 -9.17 -3.57 2.81
CA VAL A 5 -9.10 -2.11 2.92
C VAL A 5 -8.95 -1.58 1.51
N SER A 6 -9.97 -0.87 1.04
CA SER A 6 -9.96 -0.31 -0.31
C SER A 6 -9.66 1.17 -0.24
N VAL A 7 -8.61 1.59 -0.91
CA VAL A 7 -8.28 3.01 -1.07
C VAL A 7 -8.61 3.49 -2.47
N MET A 8 -9.41 2.73 -3.20
CA MET A 8 -9.86 3.13 -4.52
C MET A 8 -10.83 4.29 -4.44
N ARG A 9 -10.88 5.10 -5.48
CA ARG A 9 -11.85 6.19 -5.57
C ARG A 9 -13.27 5.67 -5.62
N SER A 10 -13.47 4.57 -6.32
CA SER A 10 -14.78 4.02 -6.64
C SER A 10 -15.23 3.02 -5.58
N ARG A 11 -16.53 2.90 -5.41
CA ARG A 11 -17.13 1.93 -4.50
C ARG A 11 -17.61 0.66 -5.22
N HIS A 12 -17.28 0.51 -6.48
CA HIS A 12 -17.91 -0.55 -7.29
C HIS A 12 -17.56 -1.98 -6.83
N ASN A 13 -16.48 -2.15 -6.10
CA ASN A 13 -16.10 -3.50 -5.64
C ASN A 13 -16.67 -3.87 -4.28
N LEU A 14 -17.30 -2.93 -3.57
CA LEU A 14 -17.72 -3.21 -2.19
C LEU A 14 -18.79 -4.28 -2.10
N ALA A 15 -19.71 -4.29 -3.05
CA ALA A 15 -20.76 -5.31 -3.07
C ALA A 15 -20.17 -6.71 -3.28
N ALA A 16 -19.12 -6.80 -4.10
CA ALA A 16 -18.46 -8.09 -4.34
C ALA A 16 -17.76 -8.59 -3.08
N TYR A 17 -17.16 -7.70 -2.29
CA TYR A 17 -16.55 -8.09 -1.02
C TYR A 17 -17.59 -8.65 -0.06
N GLU A 18 -18.74 -7.98 0.03
CA GLU A 18 -19.81 -8.46 0.90
C GLU A 18 -20.33 -9.81 0.44
N ALA A 19 -20.52 -9.98 -0.86
CA ALA A 19 -20.99 -11.25 -1.40
C ALA A 19 -20.02 -12.38 -1.12
N ALA A 20 -18.74 -12.08 -1.01
CA ALA A 20 -17.71 -13.08 -0.71
C ALA A 20 -17.54 -13.32 0.79
N GLY A 21 -18.33 -12.65 1.63
CA GLY A 21 -18.23 -12.82 3.08
C GLY A 21 -17.04 -12.13 3.70
N LEU A 22 -16.52 -11.09 3.04
CA LEU A 22 -15.37 -10.34 3.53
C LEU A 22 -15.84 -9.07 4.23
N ASP A 23 -15.18 -8.74 5.33
CA ASP A 23 -15.33 -7.41 5.91
C ASP A 23 -14.55 -6.41 5.07
N TRP A 24 -15.00 -5.17 5.04
CA TRP A 24 -14.31 -4.17 4.24
C TRP A 24 -14.38 -2.79 4.90
N HIS A 25 -13.35 -1.99 4.61
CA HIS A 25 -13.31 -0.58 4.92
C HIS A 25 -12.94 0.16 3.65
N HIS A 26 -13.66 1.23 3.37
CA HIS A 26 -13.40 2.05 2.20
C HIS A 26 -12.89 3.42 2.65
N VAL A 27 -11.60 3.66 2.40
CA VAL A 27 -10.94 4.92 2.72
C VAL A 27 -10.43 5.48 1.41
N PRO A 28 -11.28 6.18 0.65
CA PRO A 28 -10.93 6.54 -0.73
C PRO A 28 -9.81 7.55 -0.82
N LEU A 29 -8.85 7.25 -1.67
CA LEU A 29 -7.79 8.18 -2.06
C LEU A 29 -8.25 8.80 -3.37
N ARG A 30 -8.73 10.03 -3.31
CA ARG A 30 -9.25 10.71 -4.49
C ARG A 30 -8.22 11.58 -5.18
N ARG A 31 -7.29 12.11 -4.41
CA ARG A 31 -6.20 12.94 -4.92
C ARG A 31 -4.94 12.62 -4.12
N VAL A 32 -3.80 12.90 -4.72
CA VAL A 32 -2.52 12.65 -4.06
C VAL A 32 -2.44 13.39 -2.72
N GLU A 33 -3.03 14.57 -2.66
CA GLU A 33 -3.02 15.38 -1.44
C GLU A 33 -3.76 14.73 -0.27
N ASP A 34 -4.64 13.79 -0.55
CA ASP A 34 -5.36 13.08 0.50
C ASP A 34 -4.51 12.00 1.16
N GLY A 35 -3.33 11.73 0.61
CA GLY A 35 -2.47 10.64 1.08
C GLY A 35 -2.21 10.62 2.58
N PRO A 36 -1.74 11.72 3.18
CA PRO A 36 -1.45 11.71 4.61
C PRO A 36 -2.66 11.35 5.47
N GLN A 37 -3.83 11.88 5.13
CA GLN A 37 -5.04 11.59 5.89
C GLN A 37 -5.46 10.13 5.70
N VAL A 38 -5.35 9.61 4.48
CA VAL A 38 -5.67 8.22 4.21
C VAL A 38 -4.76 7.30 5.01
N LEU A 39 -3.47 7.62 5.10
CA LEU A 39 -2.55 6.85 5.93
C LEU A 39 -2.98 6.85 7.40
N GLU A 40 -3.38 8.00 7.92
CA GLU A 40 -3.82 8.09 9.31
C GLU A 40 -5.00 7.18 9.60
N GLU A 41 -5.86 6.96 8.62
CA GLU A 41 -7.02 6.11 8.79
C GLU A 41 -6.71 4.64 8.56
N VAL A 42 -5.83 4.35 7.60
CA VAL A 42 -5.57 2.96 7.20
C VAL A 42 -4.60 2.26 8.15
N LEU A 43 -3.57 2.95 8.62
CA LEU A 43 -2.56 2.29 9.45
C LEU A 43 -3.11 1.68 10.74
N PRO A 44 -4.02 2.36 11.47
CA PRO A 44 -4.61 1.72 12.65
C PRO A 44 -5.43 0.49 12.31
N LEU A 45 -6.12 0.49 11.16
CA LEU A 45 -6.88 -0.69 10.75
C LEU A 45 -5.97 -1.89 10.50
N LEU A 46 -4.85 -1.65 9.81
CA LEU A 46 -3.88 -2.71 9.55
C LEU A 46 -3.27 -3.23 10.85
N ARG A 47 -2.86 -2.31 11.71
CA ARG A 47 -2.24 -2.70 12.97
C ARG A 47 -3.17 -3.55 13.81
N HIS A 48 -4.43 -3.11 13.91
CA HIS A 48 -5.42 -3.83 14.70
C HIS A 48 -5.68 -5.24 14.14
N GLU A 49 -5.93 -5.32 12.83
CA GLU A 49 -6.31 -6.58 12.21
C GLU A 49 -5.15 -7.57 12.22
N LEU A 50 -3.96 -7.12 11.86
CA LEU A 50 -2.80 -8.01 11.79
C LEU A 50 -2.33 -8.46 13.16
N LYS A 51 -2.56 -7.64 14.18
CA LYS A 51 -2.23 -8.02 15.55
C LYS A 51 -3.10 -9.19 16.01
N SER A 52 -4.32 -9.28 15.49
CA SER A 52 -5.24 -10.37 15.84
C SER A 52 -5.04 -11.60 14.97
N ALA A 53 -3.90 -11.71 14.30
CA ALA A 53 -3.59 -12.82 13.38
C ALA A 53 -4.56 -12.91 12.20
N GLY A 54 -5.19 -11.80 11.87
CA GLY A 54 -6.05 -11.73 10.70
C GLY A 54 -5.24 -11.51 9.43
N ALA A 55 -5.93 -11.52 8.30
CA ALA A 55 -5.34 -11.22 7.00
C ALA A 55 -6.02 -9.98 6.44
N VAL A 56 -5.21 -9.11 5.82
CA VAL A 56 -5.72 -7.89 5.24
C VAL A 56 -5.31 -7.83 3.78
N ALA A 57 -6.27 -7.54 2.90
CA ALA A 57 -5.99 -7.27 1.51
C ALA A 57 -6.12 -5.77 1.28
N LEU A 58 -5.09 -5.18 0.72
CA LEU A 58 -5.11 -3.76 0.34
C LEU A 58 -5.38 -3.67 -1.14
N HIS A 59 -6.33 -2.83 -1.51
CA HIS A 59 -6.72 -2.65 -2.90
C HIS A 59 -6.69 -1.18 -3.26
N GLY A 60 -5.88 -0.81 -4.21
CA GLY A 60 -5.70 0.57 -4.64
C GLY A 60 -5.87 0.75 -6.12
N ASP A 61 -5.88 2.02 -6.52
CA ASP A 61 -6.01 2.41 -7.91
C ASP A 61 -4.67 2.27 -8.62
N VAL A 62 -4.71 1.91 -9.91
CA VAL A 62 -3.49 1.71 -10.69
C VAL A 62 -2.72 3.00 -10.98
N TYR A 63 -3.40 4.15 -10.93
CA TYR A 63 -2.74 5.40 -11.28
C TYR A 63 -1.97 6.04 -10.13
N THR A 64 -2.37 5.73 -8.91
CA THR A 64 -1.65 6.23 -7.75
C THR A 64 -1.42 5.04 -6.86
N ASP A 65 -0.39 4.29 -7.16
CA ASP A 65 -0.19 3.04 -6.44
C ASP A 65 0.20 3.34 -4.99
N PHE A 66 -0.81 3.64 -4.22
CA PHE A 66 -0.68 4.00 -2.82
C PHE A 66 -0.40 2.78 -1.95
N VAL A 67 -0.68 1.59 -2.47
CA VAL A 67 -0.53 0.36 -1.70
C VAL A 67 0.90 0.17 -1.24
N ALA A 68 1.87 0.46 -2.11
CA ALA A 68 3.28 0.35 -1.73
C ALA A 68 3.61 1.28 -0.56
N ALA A 69 3.09 2.51 -0.59
CA ALA A 69 3.33 3.46 0.49
C ALA A 69 2.71 2.99 1.80
N VAL A 70 1.50 2.43 1.74
CA VAL A 70 0.83 1.91 2.93
C VAL A 70 1.65 0.76 3.53
N CYS A 71 2.11 -0.16 2.70
CA CYS A 71 2.92 -1.29 3.17
C CYS A 71 4.21 -0.81 3.82
N ALA A 72 4.91 0.14 3.19
CA ALA A 72 6.15 0.67 3.75
C ALA A 72 5.91 1.40 5.06
N ALA A 73 4.85 2.20 5.14
CA ALA A 73 4.52 2.92 6.36
C ALA A 73 4.18 1.96 7.50
N HIS A 74 3.46 0.90 7.19
CA HIS A 74 3.13 -0.11 8.20
C HIS A 74 4.39 -0.80 8.72
N LEU A 75 5.29 -1.19 7.83
CA LEU A 75 6.55 -1.82 8.25
C LEU A 75 7.39 -0.89 9.13
N HIS A 76 7.38 0.40 8.80
CA HIS A 76 8.09 1.37 9.62
C HIS A 76 7.47 1.45 11.02
N GLU A 77 6.15 1.47 11.08
CA GLU A 77 5.44 1.63 12.35
C GLU A 77 5.63 0.42 13.27
N VAL A 78 5.57 -0.79 12.72
CA VAL A 78 5.58 -1.99 13.55
C VAL A 78 6.95 -2.63 13.71
N ARG A 79 7.90 -2.34 12.82
CA ARG A 79 9.23 -2.97 12.86
C ARG A 79 10.38 -1.99 12.77
N GLY A 80 10.10 -0.71 12.64
CA GLY A 80 11.15 0.29 12.54
C GLY A 80 11.94 0.24 11.23
N ILE A 81 11.39 -0.41 10.20
CA ILE A 81 12.07 -0.49 8.91
C ILE A 81 12.01 0.87 8.23
N GLU A 82 13.15 1.35 7.76
CA GLU A 82 13.20 2.65 7.10
C GLU A 82 12.28 2.70 5.90
N PRO A 83 11.60 3.83 5.67
CA PRO A 83 10.64 3.90 4.56
C PRO A 83 11.23 3.54 3.20
N ALA A 84 12.47 3.96 2.91
CA ALA A 84 13.09 3.62 1.63
C ALA A 84 13.26 2.10 1.49
N GLU A 85 13.64 1.43 2.57
CA GLU A 85 13.78 -0.03 2.54
C GLU A 85 12.40 -0.69 2.39
N GLY A 86 11.39 -0.15 3.05
CA GLY A 86 10.04 -0.67 2.92
C GLY A 86 9.52 -0.56 1.49
N LEU A 87 9.77 0.57 0.84
CA LEU A 87 9.39 0.75 -0.56
C LEU A 87 10.18 -0.19 -1.48
N THR A 88 11.46 -0.39 -1.19
CA THR A 88 12.28 -1.33 -1.97
C THR A 88 11.72 -2.74 -1.87
N ARG A 89 11.30 -3.16 -0.68
CA ARG A 89 10.69 -4.48 -0.49
C ARG A 89 9.37 -4.59 -1.25
N ALA A 90 8.57 -3.52 -1.25
CA ALA A 90 7.33 -3.50 -2.00
C ALA A 90 7.58 -3.67 -3.50
N ALA A 91 8.60 -2.98 -4.02
CA ALA A 91 8.96 -3.10 -5.43
C ALA A 91 9.43 -4.52 -5.76
N ARG A 92 10.21 -5.13 -4.89
CA ARG A 92 10.68 -6.50 -5.10
C ARG A 92 9.53 -7.50 -5.05
N ALA A 93 8.48 -7.17 -4.34
CA ALA A 93 7.30 -8.02 -4.27
C ALA A 93 6.36 -7.83 -5.45
N GLY A 94 6.70 -6.93 -6.37
CA GLY A 94 5.91 -6.71 -7.58
C GLY A 94 4.99 -5.51 -7.55
N LEU A 95 5.02 -4.72 -6.48
CA LEU A 95 4.19 -3.51 -6.41
C LEU A 95 4.89 -2.36 -7.14
N THR A 96 4.09 -1.48 -7.70
CA THR A 96 4.62 -0.29 -8.35
C THR A 96 4.95 0.76 -7.30
N VAL A 97 6.13 1.34 -7.39
CA VAL A 97 6.53 2.45 -6.51
C VAL A 97 6.57 3.70 -7.34
N THR A 98 5.67 4.63 -7.05
CA THR A 98 5.55 5.88 -7.80
C THR A 98 6.28 7.01 -7.09
N PRO A 99 6.63 8.07 -7.82
CA PRO A 99 7.19 9.26 -7.16
C PRO A 99 6.27 9.83 -6.08
N GLU A 100 4.95 9.71 -6.29
CA GLU A 100 3.97 10.18 -5.32
C GLU A 100 4.04 9.39 -4.03
N ALA A 101 4.21 8.07 -4.14
CA ALA A 101 4.36 7.22 -2.96
C ALA A 101 5.62 7.59 -2.18
N CYS A 102 6.72 7.83 -2.90
CA CYS A 102 7.97 8.25 -2.26
C CYS A 102 7.80 9.59 -1.56
N ALA A 103 7.18 10.56 -2.24
CA ALA A 103 6.99 11.88 -1.66
C ALA A 103 6.14 11.83 -0.39
N LEU A 104 5.14 10.97 -0.37
CA LEU A 104 4.28 10.81 0.79
C LEU A 104 5.07 10.38 2.03
N LEU A 105 6.09 9.57 1.85
CA LEU A 105 6.90 9.07 2.95
C LEU A 105 8.20 9.85 3.16
N GLY A 106 8.39 10.93 2.40
CA GLY A 106 9.59 11.74 2.52
C GLY A 106 10.85 11.07 2.00
N VAL A 107 10.69 10.21 0.99
CA VAL A 107 11.79 9.43 0.42
C VAL A 107 12.07 9.93 -1.00
N ASP A 108 13.35 10.07 -1.35
CA ASP A 108 13.73 10.34 -2.72
C ASP A 108 13.58 9.05 -3.54
N LEU A 109 13.05 9.18 -4.74
CA LEU A 109 12.90 8.01 -5.60
C LEU A 109 14.24 7.32 -5.84
N GLY A 110 15.32 8.07 -5.90
CA GLY A 110 16.65 7.51 -6.08
C GLY A 110 17.14 6.62 -4.96
N GLU A 111 16.51 6.71 -3.79
CA GLU A 111 16.85 5.86 -2.66
C GLU A 111 16.19 4.49 -2.73
N VAL A 112 15.24 4.32 -3.66
CA VAL A 112 14.49 3.07 -3.78
C VAL A 112 15.04 2.27 -4.94
N GLU A 113 15.33 1.01 -4.66
CA GLU A 113 15.78 0.08 -5.69
C GLU A 113 14.57 -0.41 -6.45
N VAL A 114 14.31 0.16 -7.62
CA VAL A 114 13.15 -0.24 -8.40
C VAL A 114 13.56 -1.23 -9.47
N LEU A 115 12.82 -2.32 -9.53
CA LEU A 115 13.13 -3.40 -10.45
C LEU A 115 12.79 -3.06 -11.89
N THR A 116 12.10 -1.99 -12.10
CA THR A 116 11.75 -1.60 -13.43
C THR A 116 12.93 -1.17 -14.25
N SER A 117 13.98 -0.86 -13.62
CA SER A 117 15.04 -0.53 -14.45
C SER A 117 15.50 -1.78 -15.02
N ALA A 118 15.18 -1.89 -15.62
CA ALA A 118 15.48 -2.92 -15.97
C ALA A 118 16.06 -3.78 -16.04
N GLY A 119 16.03 -3.63 -15.95
CA GLY A 119 16.41 -4.45 -16.10
C GLY A 119 16.52 -5.18 -15.59
N THR A 120 16.37 -4.90 -15.18
CA THR A 120 16.44 -5.61 -14.67
C THR A 120 15.96 -6.47 -14.88
N ALA A 121 15.41 -6.28 -15.18
CA ALA A 121 14.94 -7.16 -15.34
C ALA A 121 15.44 -8.10 -15.83
N GLY A 122 15.65 -7.92 -16.28
CA GLY A 122 16.06 -8.91 -16.82
C GLY A 122 16.77 -9.66 -16.03
N GLN A 123 16.90 -9.22 -15.30
CA GLN A 123 17.39 -9.87 -14.67
C GLN A 123 16.72 -10.63 -14.05
N LEU A 124 15.97 -10.60 -14.08
CA LEU A 124 15.35 -11.35 -13.55
C LEU A 124 15.24 -12.34 -14.11
N ARG A 125 15.70 -12.38 -14.45
CA ARG A 125 15.54 -13.19 -14.93
C ARG A 125 15.68 -13.96 -14.60
#